data_bb5c4fb8156162a2a53933874e025014
#
_entry.id   bb5c4fb8156162a2a53933874e025014
#
_cell.length_a   1.000
_cell.length_b   1.000
_cell.length_c   1.000
_cell.angle_alpha   90.00
_cell.angle_beta   90.00
_cell.angle_gamma   90.00
#
_symmetry.space_group_name_H-M   'P 1'
#
loop_
_entity.id
_entity.type
_entity.pdbx_description
1 polymer ?
#
loop_
_entity_poly.entity_id
_entity_poly.type
_entity_poly.pdbx_seq_one_letter_code
_entity_poly.pdbx_strand_id
1 'polypeptide(L)'
;IEDKYPSELSGGMQKRVSFARAIVTEPKTILFDEPTAGLDPISSTLIEDYIVRLKDETKASSIVVTHQMSTIKRTADRVLMIYQGRKVFEGTPEEMLTSGNDYTRQFVTASLEGPMKMLAE
;
A
#
# COMPACT_ATOMS: atom_id res chain seq x y z
N ILE A 1 22.27 -11.37 9.13
CA ILE A 1 21.87 -11.50 7.71
C ILE A 1 22.88 -10.90 6.73
N GLU A 2 23.92 -10.29 7.23
CA GLU A 2 24.93 -9.61 6.42
C GLU A 2 25.62 -10.54 5.42
N ASP A 3 25.76 -11.81 5.79
CA ASP A 3 26.44 -12.83 4.97
C ASP A 3 25.47 -13.59 4.03
N LYS A 4 24.20 -13.16 3.95
CA LYS A 4 23.19 -13.84 3.14
C LYS A 4 22.90 -13.10 1.85
N TYR A 5 22.67 -13.86 0.78
CA TYR A 5 22.12 -13.32 -0.45
C TYR A 5 20.62 -13.02 -0.28
N PRO A 6 20.08 -12.04 -1.05
CA PRO A 6 18.64 -11.72 -0.98
C PRO A 6 17.73 -12.93 -1.16
N SER A 7 18.10 -13.88 -2.00
CA SER A 7 17.34 -15.11 -2.23
C SER A 7 17.24 -16.03 -1.01
N GLU A 8 18.12 -15.86 -0.03
CA GLU A 8 18.15 -16.65 1.21
C GLU A 8 17.27 -16.04 2.31
N LEU A 9 16.71 -14.85 2.08
CA LEU A 9 15.87 -14.14 3.02
C LEU A 9 14.40 -14.48 2.79
N SER A 10 13.58 -14.46 3.86
CA SER A 10 12.13 -14.53 3.73
C SER A 10 11.59 -13.32 2.97
N GLY A 11 10.35 -13.41 2.46
CA GLY A 11 9.72 -12.30 1.76
C GLY A 11 9.64 -11.02 2.62
N GLY A 12 9.28 -11.16 3.89
CA GLY A 12 9.25 -10.04 4.84
C GLY A 12 10.62 -9.45 5.11
N MET A 13 11.67 -10.28 5.24
CA MET A 13 13.05 -9.83 5.41
C MET A 13 13.54 -9.09 4.18
N GLN A 14 13.25 -9.58 2.98
CA GLN A 14 13.58 -8.89 1.72
C GLN A 14 12.94 -7.50 1.66
N LYS A 15 11.66 -7.40 2.04
CA LYS A 15 10.94 -6.12 2.10
C LYS A 15 11.61 -5.14 3.06
N ARG A 16 11.99 -5.60 4.26
CA ARG A 16 12.67 -4.75 5.26
C ARG A 16 14.03 -4.26 4.78
N VAL A 17 14.82 -5.12 4.15
CA VAL A 17 16.11 -4.73 3.55
C VAL A 17 15.89 -3.70 2.43
N SER A 18 14.87 -3.88 1.62
CA SER A 18 14.50 -2.92 0.58
C SER A 18 14.13 -1.56 1.17
N PHE A 19 13.39 -1.55 2.28
CA PHE A 19 13.05 -0.31 2.99
C PHE A 19 14.30 0.38 3.54
N ALA A 20 15.21 -0.36 4.15
CA ALA A 20 16.49 0.17 4.64
C ALA A 20 17.30 0.81 3.50
N ARG A 21 17.36 0.17 2.35
CA ARG A 21 18.01 0.72 1.15
C ARG A 21 17.39 2.05 0.72
N ALA A 22 16.08 2.14 0.74
CA ALA A 22 15.37 3.34 0.30
C ALA A 22 15.63 4.54 1.21
N ILE A 23 15.76 4.32 2.53
CA ILE A 23 15.89 5.42 3.50
C ILE A 23 17.33 5.84 3.79
N VAL A 24 18.32 5.06 3.37
CA VAL A 24 19.73 5.35 3.67
C VAL A 24 20.21 6.69 3.11
N THR A 25 19.59 7.16 2.03
CA THR A 25 19.88 8.45 1.39
C THR A 25 19.10 9.62 2.00
N GLU A 26 18.34 9.39 3.05
CA GLU A 26 17.50 10.41 3.71
C GLU A 26 16.55 11.13 2.72
N PRO A 27 15.70 10.41 1.99
CA PRO A 27 14.85 11.00 0.97
C PRO A 27 13.75 11.86 1.58
N LYS A 28 13.25 12.81 0.81
CA LYS A 28 12.06 13.62 1.19
C LYS A 28 10.76 12.91 0.86
N THR A 29 10.78 11.99 -0.08
CA THR A 29 9.62 11.21 -0.51
C THR A 29 10.02 9.75 -0.68
N ILE A 30 9.19 8.85 -0.17
CA ILE A 30 9.38 7.41 -0.29
C ILE A 30 8.20 6.84 -1.07
N LEU A 31 8.50 5.99 -2.05
CA LEU A 31 7.49 5.29 -2.85
C LEU A 31 7.49 3.83 -2.47
N PHE A 32 6.32 3.32 -2.09
CA PHE A 32 6.10 1.90 -1.81
C PHE A 32 5.19 1.33 -2.88
N ASP A 33 5.68 0.32 -3.59
CA ASP A 33 4.90 -0.35 -4.64
C ASP A 33 4.51 -1.74 -4.18
N GLU A 34 3.21 -1.92 -3.89
CA GLU A 34 2.64 -3.18 -3.39
C GLU A 34 3.47 -3.81 -2.26
N PRO A 35 3.69 -3.08 -1.15
CA PRO A 35 4.67 -3.48 -0.13
C PRO A 35 4.32 -4.78 0.60
N THR A 36 3.06 -5.20 0.59
CA THR A 36 2.60 -6.42 1.27
C THR A 36 2.29 -7.56 0.30
N ALA A 37 2.53 -7.38 -0.99
CA ALA A 37 2.25 -8.40 -2.00
C ALA A 37 3.02 -9.70 -1.71
N GLY A 38 2.32 -10.82 -1.79
CA GLY A 38 2.91 -12.15 -1.58
C GLY A 38 3.19 -12.51 -0.14
N LEU A 39 2.81 -11.69 0.83
CA LEU A 39 3.01 -11.96 2.25
C LEU A 39 1.72 -12.51 2.89
N ASP A 40 1.90 -13.32 3.92
CA ASP A 40 0.80 -13.75 4.78
C ASP A 40 0.24 -12.56 5.58
N PRO A 41 -0.94 -12.68 6.22
CA PRO A 41 -1.55 -11.54 6.92
C PRO A 41 -0.71 -11.00 8.08
N ILE A 42 0.00 -11.85 8.81
CA ILE A 42 0.81 -11.43 9.96
C ILE A 42 2.04 -10.66 9.48
N SER A 43 2.74 -11.20 8.48
CA SER A 43 3.89 -10.54 7.86
C SER A 43 3.48 -9.21 7.21
N SER A 44 2.30 -9.17 6.59
CA SER A 44 1.75 -7.93 6.03
C SER A 44 1.55 -6.86 7.09
N THR A 45 0.98 -7.22 8.23
CA THR A 45 0.81 -6.31 9.37
C THR A 45 2.15 -5.75 9.84
N LEU A 46 3.17 -6.57 9.92
CA LEU A 46 4.50 -6.14 10.32
C LEU A 46 5.07 -5.10 9.34
N ILE A 47 4.93 -5.35 8.04
CA ILE A 47 5.38 -4.41 7.00
C ILE A 47 4.59 -3.09 7.05
N GLU A 48 3.29 -3.16 7.25
CA GLU A 48 2.44 -1.98 7.39
C GLU A 48 2.85 -1.14 8.61
N ASP A 49 3.17 -1.77 9.73
CA ASP A 49 3.70 -1.08 10.91
C ASP A 49 5.04 -0.40 10.63
N TYR A 50 5.92 -1.02 9.85
CA TYR A 50 7.17 -0.39 9.41
C TYR A 50 6.93 0.85 8.55
N ILE A 51 5.97 0.81 7.65
CA ILE A 51 5.60 1.96 6.81
C ILE A 51 5.18 3.15 7.70
N VAL A 52 4.34 2.90 8.69
CA VAL A 52 3.88 3.92 9.63
C VAL A 52 5.06 4.48 10.44
N ARG A 53 5.94 3.63 10.94
CA ARG A 53 7.14 4.04 11.67
C ARG A 53 8.06 4.90 10.82
N LEU A 54 8.33 4.50 9.59
CA LEU A 54 9.18 5.26 8.69
C LEU A 54 8.62 6.66 8.43
N LYS A 55 7.31 6.77 8.27
CA LYS A 55 6.64 8.06 8.13
C LYS A 55 6.90 8.94 9.36
N ASP A 56 6.72 8.41 10.56
CA ASP A 56 6.86 9.16 11.80
C ASP A 56 8.31 9.52 12.11
N GLU A 57 9.24 8.61 11.88
CA GLU A 57 10.66 8.78 12.22
C GLU A 57 11.42 9.63 11.20
N THR A 58 11.18 9.42 9.92
CA THR A 58 11.91 10.13 8.85
C THR A 58 11.26 11.45 8.45
N LYS A 59 10.00 11.64 8.77
CA LYS A 59 9.17 12.77 8.32
C LYS A 59 9.11 12.93 6.79
N ALA A 60 9.48 11.89 6.07
CA ALA A 60 9.34 11.84 4.63
C ALA A 60 7.86 11.73 4.25
N SER A 61 7.50 12.30 3.11
CA SER A 61 6.20 12.02 2.50
C SER A 61 6.23 10.63 1.89
N SER A 62 5.16 9.86 2.07
CA SER A 62 5.09 8.51 1.54
C SER A 62 3.92 8.35 0.57
N ILE A 63 4.18 7.70 -0.55
CA ILE A 63 3.15 7.27 -1.48
C ILE A 63 3.17 5.75 -1.51
N VAL A 64 2.03 5.14 -1.19
CA VAL A 64 1.88 3.68 -1.19
C VAL A 64 0.93 3.29 -2.30
N VAL A 65 1.42 2.51 -3.25
CA VAL A 65 0.58 1.93 -4.29
C VAL A 65 0.16 0.55 -3.84
N THR A 66 -1.13 0.34 -3.69
CA THR A 66 -1.68 -0.94 -3.24
C THR A 66 -3.12 -1.12 -3.69
N HIS A 67 -3.56 -2.36 -3.79
CA HIS A 67 -4.97 -2.72 -3.97
C HIS A 67 -5.56 -3.41 -2.72
N GLN A 68 -4.80 -3.46 -1.62
CA GLN A 68 -5.22 -4.16 -0.41
C GLN A 68 -5.83 -3.20 0.61
N MET A 69 -7.09 -3.45 0.97
CA MET A 69 -7.82 -2.63 1.93
C MET A 69 -7.16 -2.58 3.30
N SER A 70 -6.56 -3.68 3.76
CA SER A 70 -5.85 -3.73 5.04
C SER A 70 -4.68 -2.73 5.08
N THR A 71 -3.91 -2.66 4.01
CA THR A 71 -2.80 -1.73 3.88
C THR A 71 -3.29 -0.28 3.87
N ILE A 72 -4.36 0.00 3.14
CA ILE A 72 -4.98 1.34 3.09
C ILE A 72 -5.42 1.77 4.48
N LYS A 73 -6.15 0.91 5.19
CA LYS A 73 -6.68 1.22 6.53
C LYS A 73 -5.57 1.48 7.56
N ARG A 74 -4.45 0.77 7.47
CA ARG A 74 -3.37 0.88 8.45
C ARG A 74 -2.40 2.01 8.16
N THR A 75 -2.17 2.34 6.89
CA THR A 75 -1.06 3.22 6.52
C THR A 75 -1.48 4.57 5.95
N ALA A 76 -2.66 4.69 5.37
CA ALA A 76 -3.03 5.86 4.61
C ALA A 76 -3.61 6.98 5.46
N ASP A 77 -3.15 8.21 5.23
CA ASP A 77 -3.80 9.44 5.70
C ASP A 77 -4.78 9.97 4.65
N ARG A 78 -4.45 9.79 3.37
CA ARG A 78 -5.31 10.11 2.23
C ARG A 78 -5.25 9.00 1.20
N VAL A 79 -6.35 8.85 0.48
CA VAL A 79 -6.50 7.85 -0.58
C VAL A 79 -6.79 8.57 -1.89
N LEU A 80 -6.07 8.17 -2.92
CA LEU A 80 -6.34 8.53 -4.30
C LEU A 80 -6.64 7.25 -5.06
N MET A 81 -7.84 7.14 -5.61
CA MET A 81 -8.21 5.99 -6.43
C MET A 81 -8.16 6.35 -7.91
N ILE A 82 -7.48 5.51 -8.67
CA ILE A 82 -7.31 5.70 -10.11
C ILE A 82 -7.95 4.53 -10.85
N TYR A 83 -8.69 4.85 -11.88
CA TYR A 83 -9.28 3.86 -12.79
C TYR A 83 -9.17 4.37 -14.24
N GLN A 84 -8.61 3.54 -15.11
CA GLN A 84 -8.39 3.86 -16.54
C GLN A 84 -7.73 5.23 -16.75
N GLY A 85 -6.66 5.50 -15.97
CA GLY A 85 -5.88 6.72 -16.08
C GLY A 85 -6.54 7.97 -15.52
N ARG A 86 -7.66 7.84 -14.83
CA ARG A 86 -8.40 8.97 -14.26
C ARG A 86 -8.55 8.84 -12.75
N LYS A 87 -8.49 9.97 -12.07
CA LYS A 87 -8.84 10.04 -10.66
C LYS A 87 -10.36 9.86 -10.51
N VAL A 88 -10.77 8.82 -9.79
CA VAL A 88 -12.18 8.53 -9.55
C VAL A 88 -12.61 8.77 -8.10
N PHE A 89 -11.64 8.92 -7.20
CA PHE A 89 -11.90 9.28 -5.80
C PHE A 89 -10.65 9.89 -5.18
N GLU A 90 -10.85 10.81 -4.25
CA GLU A 90 -9.82 11.37 -3.37
C GLU A 90 -10.46 11.74 -2.04
N GLY A 91 -9.85 11.30 -0.93
CA GLY A 91 -10.34 11.58 0.41
C GLY A 91 -9.59 10.79 1.46
N THR A 92 -10.13 10.77 2.67
CA THR A 92 -9.59 9.95 3.75
C THR A 92 -10.03 8.49 3.57
N PRO A 93 -9.33 7.52 4.22
CA PRO A 93 -9.80 6.14 4.26
C PRO A 93 -11.23 6.01 4.81
N GLU A 94 -11.59 6.79 5.82
CA GLU A 94 -12.92 6.79 6.38
C GLU A 94 -13.98 7.26 5.37
N GLU A 95 -13.72 8.34 4.65
CA GLU A 95 -14.59 8.83 3.59
C GLU A 95 -14.76 7.79 2.49
N MET A 96 -13.69 7.09 2.12
CA MET A 96 -13.74 6.01 1.15
C MET A 96 -14.70 4.90 1.58
N LEU A 97 -14.70 4.55 2.87
CA LEU A 97 -15.51 3.46 3.41
C LEU A 97 -16.97 3.85 3.66
N THR A 98 -17.25 5.11 4.02
CA THR A 98 -18.55 5.54 4.50
C THR A 98 -19.32 6.42 3.52
N SER A 99 -18.63 7.32 2.83
CA SER A 99 -19.24 8.35 1.98
C SER A 99 -18.61 8.44 0.59
N GLY A 100 -17.95 7.37 0.17
CA GLY A 100 -17.36 7.30 -1.17
C GLY A 100 -18.41 7.31 -2.29
N ASN A 101 -17.98 6.97 -3.49
CA ASN A 101 -18.82 6.92 -4.68
C ASN A 101 -18.96 5.47 -5.17
N ASP A 102 -19.55 5.28 -6.34
CA ASP A 102 -19.79 3.95 -6.89
C ASP A 102 -18.49 3.17 -7.17
N TYR A 103 -17.41 3.88 -7.53
CA TYR A 103 -16.09 3.26 -7.73
C TYR A 103 -15.52 2.71 -6.42
N THR A 104 -15.51 3.52 -5.38
CA THR A 104 -15.01 3.09 -4.07
C THR A 104 -15.87 1.99 -3.47
N ARG A 105 -17.17 2.09 -3.64
CA ARG A 105 -18.11 1.08 -3.14
C ARG A 105 -17.87 -0.27 -3.80
N GLN A 106 -17.71 -0.29 -5.11
CA GLN A 106 -17.36 -1.51 -5.84
C GLN A 106 -16.05 -2.11 -5.37
N PHE A 107 -15.03 -1.27 -5.21
CA PHE A 107 -13.70 -1.70 -4.76
C PHE A 107 -13.73 -2.26 -3.34
N VAL A 108 -14.34 -1.54 -2.41
CA VAL A 108 -14.42 -1.92 -0.99
C VAL A 108 -15.20 -3.23 -0.80
N THR A 109 -16.28 -3.42 -1.52
CA THR A 109 -17.13 -4.62 -1.42
C THR A 109 -16.63 -5.77 -2.32
N ALA A 110 -15.64 -5.53 -3.15
CA ALA A 110 -15.15 -6.49 -4.14
C ALA A 110 -16.27 -7.01 -5.06
N SER A 111 -17.21 -6.15 -5.41
CA SER A 111 -18.38 -6.49 -6.23
C SER A 111 -18.01 -6.60 -7.71
N LEU A 112 -18.60 -7.57 -8.39
CA LEU A 112 -18.52 -7.67 -9.84
C LEU A 112 -19.41 -6.63 -10.53
N GLU A 113 -20.40 -6.11 -9.82
CA GLU A 113 -21.29 -5.07 -10.31
C GLU A 113 -20.76 -3.69 -9.94
N GLY A 114 -20.77 -2.77 -10.89
CA GLY A 114 -20.34 -1.39 -10.68
C GLY A 114 -19.74 -0.78 -11.94
N PRO A 115 -19.23 0.47 -11.81
CA PRO A 115 -18.71 1.20 -12.96
C PRO A 115 -17.37 0.63 -13.49
N MET A 116 -16.62 -0.08 -12.67
CA MET A 116 -15.38 -0.72 -13.11
C MET A 116 -15.69 -2.05 -13.78
N LYS A 117 -15.29 -2.18 -15.03
CA LYS A 117 -15.49 -3.41 -15.80
C LYS A 117 -14.20 -4.21 -15.80
N MET A 118 -14.29 -5.44 -15.31
CA MET A 118 -13.20 -6.40 -15.51
C MET A 118 -13.32 -6.94 -16.93
N LEU A 119 -12.20 -7.04 -17.62
CA LEU A 119 -12.17 -7.69 -18.93
C LEU A 119 -12.49 -9.17 -18.71
N ALA A 120 -13.64 -9.58 -19.18
CA ALA A 120 -13.95 -11.01 -19.30
C ALA A 120 -13.12 -11.55 -20.46
N GLU A 121 -12.23 -12.46 -20.17
CA GLU A 121 -11.55 -13.25 -21.18
C GLU A 121 -12.46 -14.35 -21.71
#